data_1c9b7e46a5f9fd824f6172275db498bd
#
_entry.id   1c9b7e46a5f9fd824f6172275db498bd
#
_cell.length_a   1.000
_cell.length_b   1.000
_cell.length_c   1.000
_cell.angle_alpha   90.00
_cell.angle_beta   90.00
_cell.angle_gamma   90.00
#
_symmetry.space_group_name_H-M   'P 1'
#
loop_
_entity.id
_entity.type
_entity.pdbx_description
1 polymer ?
#
loop_
_entity_poly.entity_id
_entity_poly.type
_entity_poly.pdbx_seq_one_letter_code
_entity_poly.pdbx_strand_id
1 'polypeptide(L)'
;MESRDIFKRLKALSIASILVILVLIIRLGYLQIYQGDFYRKQAEGNRIRIIPTLAPRGTMYDKNGNPLVMNQPGFTVAILPLEEEIKPQLIDNLSALLKMDKSEIEDKIQKHRGFDPIRLKTDVGPEIWTIIEEQKEKYPGVVVEAQPIRDYIYKTIGAHTFGYVGEINEDELKKHTAEDNYKLGDSIGKFGLEKVYDEYLRGTAGGEQVEVDVTGKPVQILGKKEPIPGKDLHLTIDMGLQLAVEKAIDDRLNEIHANAAAAV
;
A
#
# COMPACT_ATOMS: atom_id res chain seq x y z
N MET A 1 -25.43 -27.84 -69.31
CA MET A 1 -24.67 -28.69 -68.32
C MET A 1 -24.09 -27.88 -67.18
N GLU A 2 -23.73 -26.63 -67.37
CA GLU A 2 -23.13 -25.74 -66.38
C GLU A 2 -24.02 -25.37 -65.20
N SER A 3 -25.29 -25.15 -65.38
CA SER A 3 -26.21 -24.67 -64.32
C SER A 3 -26.41 -25.72 -63.21
N ARG A 4 -26.39 -27.00 -63.52
CA ARG A 4 -26.51 -28.10 -62.51
C ARG A 4 -25.26 -28.24 -61.62
N ASP A 5 -24.10 -27.94 -62.14
CA ASP A 5 -22.85 -28.00 -61.38
C ASP A 5 -22.69 -26.78 -60.45
N ILE A 6 -23.17 -25.62 -60.86
CA ILE A 6 -23.26 -24.42 -60.05
C ILE A 6 -24.21 -24.64 -58.85
N PHE A 7 -25.38 -25.21 -59.10
CA PHE A 7 -26.35 -25.56 -58.04
C PHE A 7 -25.80 -26.55 -57.01
N LYS A 8 -25.02 -27.56 -57.45
CA LYS A 8 -24.38 -28.53 -56.53
C LYS A 8 -23.30 -27.86 -55.68
N ARG A 9 -22.49 -26.97 -56.26
CA ARG A 9 -21.46 -26.20 -55.51
C ARG A 9 -22.09 -25.23 -54.51
N LEU A 10 -23.19 -24.54 -54.88
CA LEU A 10 -23.94 -23.67 -53.96
C LEU A 10 -24.56 -24.45 -52.81
N LYS A 11 -25.15 -25.64 -53.06
CA LYS A 11 -25.66 -26.52 -51.99
C LYS A 11 -24.54 -26.99 -51.06
N ALA A 12 -23.40 -27.39 -51.61
CA ALA A 12 -22.25 -27.83 -50.81
C ALA A 12 -21.72 -26.69 -49.94
N LEU A 13 -21.60 -25.47 -50.47
CA LEU A 13 -21.22 -24.27 -49.72
C LEU A 13 -22.23 -23.93 -48.62
N SER A 14 -23.54 -24.01 -48.90
CA SER A 14 -24.59 -23.77 -47.91
C SER A 14 -24.53 -24.81 -46.77
N ILE A 15 -24.34 -26.08 -47.07
CA ILE A 15 -24.19 -27.14 -46.06
C ILE A 15 -22.94 -26.91 -45.24
N ALA A 16 -21.80 -26.56 -45.84
CA ALA A 16 -20.57 -26.25 -45.14
C ALA A 16 -20.74 -25.05 -44.20
N SER A 17 -21.39 -23.98 -44.64
CA SER A 17 -21.69 -22.80 -43.82
C SER A 17 -22.57 -23.14 -42.63
N ILE A 18 -23.63 -23.93 -42.84
CA ILE A 18 -24.52 -24.38 -41.75
C ILE A 18 -23.74 -25.22 -40.73
N LEU A 19 -22.84 -26.10 -41.18
CA LEU A 19 -22.04 -26.94 -40.33
C LEU A 19 -21.09 -26.09 -39.48
N VAL A 20 -20.42 -25.10 -40.05
CA VAL A 20 -19.58 -24.14 -39.34
C VAL A 20 -20.37 -23.39 -38.28
N ILE A 21 -21.54 -22.87 -38.64
CA ILE A 21 -22.43 -22.17 -37.69
C ILE A 21 -22.86 -23.08 -36.57
N LEU A 22 -23.22 -24.34 -36.87
CA LEU A 22 -23.57 -25.32 -35.84
C LEU A 22 -22.43 -25.59 -34.83
N VAL A 23 -21.21 -25.74 -35.34
CA VAL A 23 -20.00 -25.91 -34.48
C VAL A 23 -19.81 -24.69 -33.60
N LEU A 24 -19.97 -23.47 -34.13
CA LEU A 24 -19.87 -22.24 -33.38
C LEU A 24 -20.94 -22.13 -32.26
N ILE A 25 -22.20 -22.49 -32.60
CA ILE A 25 -23.29 -22.51 -31.60
C ILE A 25 -23.01 -23.52 -30.48
N ILE A 26 -22.57 -24.73 -30.81
CA ILE A 26 -22.22 -25.75 -29.82
C ILE A 26 -21.06 -25.24 -28.94
N ARG A 27 -20.04 -24.63 -29.54
CA ARG A 27 -18.90 -24.07 -28.82
C ARG A 27 -19.32 -22.91 -27.92
N LEU A 28 -20.19 -22.04 -28.38
CA LEU A 28 -20.72 -20.94 -27.60
C LEU A 28 -21.54 -21.44 -26.42
N GLY A 29 -22.42 -22.43 -26.65
CA GLY A 29 -23.17 -23.08 -25.57
C GLY A 29 -22.26 -23.73 -24.53
N TYR A 30 -21.20 -24.42 -24.96
CA TYR A 30 -20.21 -24.97 -24.04
C TYR A 30 -19.53 -23.88 -23.19
N LEU A 31 -19.11 -22.77 -23.79
CA LEU A 31 -18.48 -21.65 -23.08
C LEU A 31 -19.45 -20.95 -22.13
N GLN A 32 -20.72 -20.76 -22.53
CA GLN A 32 -21.68 -20.01 -21.72
C GLN A 32 -22.33 -20.86 -20.62
N ILE A 33 -22.62 -22.13 -20.90
CA ILE A 33 -23.36 -23.00 -19.97
C ILE A 33 -22.38 -23.80 -19.09
N TYR A 34 -21.41 -24.47 -19.70
CA TYR A 34 -20.50 -25.35 -18.94
C TYR A 34 -19.35 -24.59 -18.28
N GLN A 35 -18.76 -23.63 -18.95
CA GLN A 35 -17.67 -22.79 -18.44
C GLN A 35 -18.11 -21.41 -17.97
N GLY A 36 -19.40 -21.10 -18.01
CA GLY A 36 -19.95 -19.77 -17.69
C GLY A 36 -19.55 -19.29 -16.29
N ASP A 37 -19.68 -20.15 -15.28
CA ASP A 37 -19.32 -19.82 -13.90
C ASP A 37 -17.83 -19.56 -13.74
N PHE A 38 -16.99 -20.28 -14.48
CA PHE A 38 -15.53 -20.06 -14.45
C PHE A 38 -15.17 -18.69 -15.01
N TYR A 39 -15.69 -18.35 -16.20
CA TYR A 39 -15.42 -17.06 -16.83
C TYR A 39 -16.06 -15.90 -16.07
N ARG A 40 -17.22 -16.13 -15.46
CA ARG A 40 -17.87 -15.13 -14.60
C ARG A 40 -17.02 -14.81 -13.37
N LYS A 41 -16.51 -15.82 -12.66
CA LYS A 41 -15.60 -15.63 -11.52
C LYS A 41 -14.31 -14.92 -11.94
N GLN A 42 -13.79 -15.24 -13.10
CA GLN A 42 -12.59 -14.59 -13.63
C GLN A 42 -12.85 -13.10 -13.96
N ALA A 43 -14.01 -12.80 -14.57
CA ALA A 43 -14.42 -11.43 -14.85
C ALA A 43 -14.71 -10.63 -13.56
N GLU A 44 -15.34 -11.24 -12.56
CA GLU A 44 -15.56 -10.63 -11.24
C GLU A 44 -14.21 -10.37 -10.53
N GLY A 45 -13.26 -11.29 -10.59
CA GLY A 45 -11.91 -11.12 -10.04
C GLY A 45 -11.11 -9.98 -10.68
N ASN A 46 -11.35 -9.69 -11.96
CA ASN A 46 -10.72 -8.55 -12.64
C ASN A 46 -11.41 -7.21 -12.34
N ARG A 47 -12.71 -7.23 -12.02
CA ARG A 47 -13.52 -6.06 -11.76
C ARG A 47 -13.45 -5.58 -10.30
N ILE A 48 -13.27 -6.52 -9.36
CA ILE A 48 -13.27 -6.21 -7.93
C ILE A 48 -11.82 -6.18 -7.44
N ARG A 49 -11.43 -5.07 -6.84
CA ARG A 49 -10.13 -4.90 -6.16
C ARG A 49 -10.33 -4.62 -4.69
N ILE A 50 -9.36 -5.04 -3.88
CA ILE A 50 -9.32 -4.71 -2.45
C ILE A 50 -8.21 -3.67 -2.28
N ILE A 51 -8.60 -2.46 -1.91
CA ILE A 51 -7.66 -1.40 -1.52
C ILE A 51 -7.44 -1.52 -0.01
N PRO A 52 -6.23 -1.86 0.44
CA PRO A 52 -5.97 -2.04 1.86
C PRO A 52 -6.01 -0.69 2.60
N THR A 53 -6.70 -0.66 3.75
CA THR A 53 -6.71 0.49 4.66
C THR A 53 -5.81 0.16 5.84
N LEU A 54 -4.81 1.00 6.08
CA LEU A 54 -3.86 0.78 7.18
C LEU A 54 -4.55 0.94 8.53
N ALA A 55 -4.20 0.04 9.47
CA ALA A 55 -4.62 0.16 10.86
C ALA A 55 -3.71 1.16 11.60
N PRO A 56 -4.26 2.02 12.46
CA PRO A 56 -3.44 2.79 13.38
C PRO A 56 -2.73 1.84 14.35
N ARG A 57 -1.45 2.10 14.60
CA ARG A 57 -0.66 1.33 15.58
C ARG A 57 -1.11 1.67 17.00
N GLY A 58 -0.96 0.73 17.93
CA GLY A 58 -1.23 0.97 19.34
C GLY A 58 -0.38 2.12 19.89
N THR A 59 -0.91 2.83 20.86
CA THR A 59 -0.24 3.94 21.55
C THR A 59 0.65 3.40 22.66
N MET A 60 1.80 4.03 22.89
CA MET A 60 2.65 3.73 24.04
C MET A 60 2.46 4.81 25.10
N TYR A 61 2.19 4.38 26.33
CA TYR A 61 1.96 5.27 27.46
C TYR A 61 3.06 5.08 28.54
N ASP A 62 3.36 6.15 29.27
CA ASP A 62 4.18 6.09 30.47
C ASP A 62 3.41 5.45 31.63
N LYS A 63 4.06 5.30 32.79
CA LYS A 63 3.44 4.75 34.02
C LYS A 63 2.28 5.59 34.54
N ASN A 64 2.18 6.86 34.17
CA ASN A 64 1.16 7.79 34.59
C ASN A 64 0.00 7.90 33.57
N GLY A 65 0.08 7.17 32.44
CA GLY A 65 -0.90 7.21 31.37
C GLY A 65 -0.72 8.35 30.37
N ASN A 66 0.43 9.03 30.39
CA ASN A 66 0.72 10.04 29.37
C ASN A 66 1.20 9.35 28.07
N PRO A 67 0.70 9.77 26.90
CA PRO A 67 1.14 9.20 25.63
C PRO A 67 2.59 9.59 25.33
N LEU A 68 3.39 8.62 24.93
CA LEU A 68 4.80 8.76 24.55
C LEU A 68 4.98 8.67 23.06
N VAL A 69 4.31 7.70 22.45
CA VAL A 69 4.33 7.43 21.01
C VAL A 69 2.90 7.16 20.56
N MET A 70 2.39 7.93 19.61
CA MET A 70 1.01 7.84 19.13
C MET A 70 0.95 7.90 17.59
N ASN A 71 -0.24 7.93 17.03
CA ASN A 71 -0.42 8.18 15.61
C ASN A 71 -1.00 9.57 15.40
N GLN A 72 -0.49 10.27 14.41
CA GLN A 72 -1.09 11.49 13.90
C GLN A 72 -1.61 11.27 12.48
N PRO A 73 -2.67 11.97 12.04
CA PRO A 73 -3.06 11.99 10.65
C PRO A 73 -1.94 12.57 9.79
N GLY A 74 -1.57 11.87 8.75
CA GLY A 74 -0.60 12.33 7.78
C GLY A 74 -1.03 11.99 6.36
N PHE A 75 -0.34 12.54 5.39
CA PHE A 75 -0.63 12.33 3.98
C PHE A 75 0.52 11.58 3.31
N THR A 76 0.17 10.60 2.49
CA THR A 76 1.12 9.81 1.70
C THR A 76 0.82 9.99 0.23
N VAL A 77 1.84 10.35 -0.55
CA VAL A 77 1.72 10.39 -2.01
C VAL A 77 1.98 9.01 -2.56
N ALA A 78 1.03 8.51 -3.35
CA ALA A 78 1.12 7.21 -4.00
C ALA A 78 0.75 7.31 -5.49
N ILE A 79 1.23 6.36 -6.29
CA ILE A 79 0.85 6.18 -7.69
C ILE A 79 -0.05 4.95 -7.76
N LEU A 80 -1.21 5.09 -8.40
CA LEU A 80 -2.04 3.95 -8.76
C LEU A 80 -1.38 3.19 -9.92
N PRO A 81 -1.17 1.87 -9.80
CA PRO A 81 -0.65 1.06 -10.90
C PRO A 81 -1.75 0.86 -11.95
N LEU A 82 -1.93 1.87 -12.79
CA LEU A 82 -2.82 1.80 -13.95
C LEU A 82 -2.16 0.96 -15.05
N GLU A 83 -2.94 0.37 -15.96
CA GLU A 83 -2.40 -0.41 -17.08
C GLU A 83 -1.58 0.42 -18.08
N GLU A 84 -1.69 1.75 -18.02
CA GLU A 84 -0.87 2.65 -18.84
C GLU A 84 0.54 2.79 -18.29
N GLU A 85 1.55 2.77 -19.18
CA GLU A 85 2.94 3.03 -18.82
C GLU A 85 3.08 4.40 -18.13
N ILE A 86 3.76 4.41 -16.99
CA ILE A 86 4.07 5.63 -16.25
C ILE A 86 5.03 6.48 -17.09
N LYS A 87 4.55 7.64 -17.54
CA LYS A 87 5.33 8.51 -18.43
C LYS A 87 6.56 9.09 -17.71
N PRO A 88 7.73 9.16 -18.37
CA PRO A 88 8.94 9.75 -17.79
C PRO A 88 8.73 11.17 -17.24
N GLN A 89 7.88 11.97 -17.90
CA GLN A 89 7.51 13.32 -17.44
C GLN A 89 6.85 13.32 -16.06
N LEU A 90 6.05 12.31 -15.73
CA LEU A 90 5.45 12.19 -14.41
C LEU A 90 6.51 11.95 -13.33
N ILE A 91 7.49 11.09 -13.63
CA ILE A 91 8.62 10.81 -12.72
C ILE A 91 9.44 12.08 -12.47
N ASP A 92 9.69 12.87 -13.53
CA ASP A 92 10.39 14.15 -13.42
C ASP A 92 9.65 15.14 -12.52
N ASN A 93 8.34 15.28 -12.72
CA ASN A 93 7.50 16.16 -11.93
C ASN A 93 7.45 15.73 -10.45
N LEU A 94 7.29 14.42 -10.19
CA LEU A 94 7.25 13.87 -8.85
C LEU A 94 8.59 13.99 -8.13
N SER A 95 9.72 13.74 -8.82
CA SER A 95 11.06 13.91 -8.28
C SER A 95 11.28 15.36 -7.80
N ALA A 96 10.91 16.34 -8.62
CA ALA A 96 11.03 17.76 -8.26
C ALA A 96 10.11 18.15 -7.08
N LEU A 97 8.85 17.68 -7.10
CA LEU A 97 7.85 18.02 -6.08
C LEU A 97 8.18 17.37 -4.73
N LEU A 98 8.51 16.10 -4.74
CA LEU A 98 8.76 15.29 -3.53
C LEU A 98 10.20 15.42 -3.02
N LYS A 99 11.09 16.06 -3.79
CA LYS A 99 12.55 16.13 -3.52
C LYS A 99 13.13 14.74 -3.30
N MET A 100 12.84 13.82 -4.21
CA MET A 100 13.32 12.45 -4.25
C MET A 100 14.11 12.20 -5.52
N ASP A 101 15.09 11.32 -5.46
CA ASP A 101 15.84 10.94 -6.66
C ASP A 101 14.95 10.15 -7.63
N LYS A 102 15.11 10.42 -8.94
CA LYS A 102 14.34 9.71 -9.99
C LYS A 102 14.53 8.20 -9.92
N SER A 103 15.77 7.76 -9.69
CA SER A 103 16.12 6.35 -9.55
C SER A 103 15.38 5.68 -8.39
N GLU A 104 15.15 6.38 -7.29
CA GLU A 104 14.39 5.85 -6.15
C GLU A 104 12.92 5.65 -6.51
N ILE A 105 12.32 6.60 -7.24
CA ILE A 105 10.94 6.50 -7.72
C ILE A 105 10.81 5.33 -8.72
N GLU A 106 11.73 5.23 -9.68
CA GLU A 106 11.76 4.15 -10.67
C GLU A 106 11.92 2.78 -10.00
N ASP A 107 12.82 2.66 -9.02
CA ASP A 107 13.03 1.45 -8.24
C ASP A 107 11.77 1.01 -7.49
N LYS A 108 11.07 1.95 -6.85
CA LYS A 108 9.79 1.66 -6.16
C LYS A 108 8.75 1.16 -7.16
N ILE A 109 8.67 1.75 -8.35
CA ILE A 109 7.75 1.33 -9.41
C ILE A 109 8.10 -0.07 -9.93
N GLN A 110 9.38 -0.34 -10.23
CA GLN A 110 9.83 -1.62 -10.78
C GLN A 110 9.71 -2.79 -9.79
N LYS A 111 9.95 -2.53 -8.52
CA LYS A 111 9.83 -3.55 -7.44
C LYS A 111 8.41 -3.84 -7.05
N HIS A 112 7.49 -2.94 -7.38
CA HIS A 112 6.09 -3.12 -7.05
C HIS A 112 5.48 -4.33 -7.78
N ARG A 113 4.72 -5.14 -7.04
CA ARG A 113 3.98 -6.29 -7.56
C ARG A 113 2.54 -6.21 -7.05
N GLY A 114 1.60 -6.14 -7.97
CA GLY A 114 0.18 -6.10 -7.63
C GLY A 114 -0.52 -4.82 -8.03
N PHE A 115 -1.68 -4.59 -7.45
CA PHE A 115 -2.58 -3.47 -7.78
C PHE A 115 -2.70 -2.44 -6.65
N ASP A 116 -2.01 -2.68 -5.54
CA ASP A 116 -2.00 -1.74 -4.41
C ASP A 116 -1.30 -0.44 -4.83
N PRO A 117 -1.68 0.73 -4.30
CA PRO A 117 -0.99 1.98 -4.61
C PRO A 117 0.50 1.93 -4.26
N ILE A 118 1.34 2.42 -5.17
CA ILE A 118 2.79 2.50 -4.98
C ILE A 118 3.09 3.73 -4.13
N ARG A 119 3.37 3.55 -2.85
CA ARG A 119 3.67 4.65 -1.93
C ARG A 119 5.06 5.19 -2.22
N LEU A 120 5.13 6.47 -2.60
CA LEU A 120 6.40 7.15 -2.88
C LEU A 120 6.97 7.81 -1.64
N LYS A 121 6.17 8.67 -1.01
CA LYS A 121 6.60 9.46 0.15
C LYS A 121 5.48 9.60 1.16
N THR A 122 5.78 9.27 2.40
CA THR A 122 4.92 9.44 3.56
C THR A 122 5.17 10.79 4.22
N ASP A 123 4.22 11.25 5.03
CA ASP A 123 4.31 12.50 5.79
C ASP A 123 4.59 13.73 4.93
N VAL A 124 3.84 13.86 3.84
CA VAL A 124 3.92 15.07 3.00
C VAL A 124 3.09 16.20 3.61
N GLY A 125 3.65 17.40 3.55
CA GLY A 125 2.95 18.59 4.02
C GLY A 125 1.72 18.94 3.16
N PRO A 126 0.80 19.75 3.71
CA PRO A 126 -0.42 20.15 3.00
C PRO A 126 -0.16 20.88 1.69
N GLU A 127 1.00 21.52 1.55
CA GLU A 127 1.43 22.20 0.32
C GLU A 127 1.55 21.23 -0.86
N ILE A 128 2.18 20.06 -0.64
CA ILE A 128 2.37 19.03 -1.67
C ILE A 128 1.02 18.45 -2.09
N TRP A 129 0.18 18.14 -1.10
CA TRP A 129 -1.17 17.67 -1.35
C TRP A 129 -1.98 18.65 -2.20
N THR A 130 -1.97 19.94 -1.84
CA THR A 130 -2.68 20.99 -2.57
C THR A 130 -2.21 21.08 -4.02
N ILE A 131 -0.88 21.07 -4.26
CA ILE A 131 -0.32 21.12 -5.62
C ILE A 131 -0.79 19.93 -6.47
N ILE A 132 -0.80 18.70 -5.91
CA ILE A 132 -1.24 17.51 -6.63
C ILE A 132 -2.73 17.60 -6.97
N GLU A 133 -3.56 18.02 -6.01
CA GLU A 133 -5.01 18.14 -6.21
C GLU A 133 -5.38 19.25 -7.21
N GLU A 134 -4.70 20.38 -7.18
CA GLU A 134 -4.92 21.48 -8.11
C GLU A 134 -4.44 21.18 -9.55
N GLN A 135 -3.36 20.40 -9.68
CA GLN A 135 -2.72 20.14 -10.96
C GLN A 135 -2.84 18.67 -11.39
N LYS A 136 -4.01 18.06 -11.20
CA LYS A 136 -4.26 16.63 -11.55
C LYS A 136 -3.84 16.23 -12.96
N GLU A 137 -3.93 17.15 -13.92
CA GLU A 137 -3.51 16.91 -15.30
C GLU A 137 -2.00 16.65 -15.43
N LYS A 138 -1.18 17.25 -14.56
CA LYS A 138 0.28 17.03 -14.52
C LYS A 138 0.68 15.78 -13.74
N TYR A 139 -0.22 15.28 -12.88
CA TYR A 139 0.00 14.14 -12.00
C TYR A 139 -1.04 13.03 -12.23
N PRO A 140 -1.17 12.52 -13.48
CA PRO A 140 -2.13 11.47 -13.79
C PRO A 140 -1.79 10.19 -12.99
N GLY A 141 -2.82 9.59 -12.37
CA GLY A 141 -2.65 8.38 -11.56
C GLY A 141 -2.00 8.60 -10.19
N VAL A 142 -1.63 9.82 -9.83
CA VAL A 142 -1.15 10.13 -8.49
C VAL A 142 -2.33 10.39 -7.57
N VAL A 143 -2.28 9.77 -6.39
CA VAL A 143 -3.27 9.93 -5.32
C VAL A 143 -2.59 10.33 -4.03
N VAL A 144 -3.31 11.04 -3.19
CA VAL A 144 -2.88 11.37 -1.83
C VAL A 144 -3.79 10.65 -0.85
N GLU A 145 -3.20 9.74 -0.07
CA GLU A 145 -3.91 8.94 0.93
C GLU A 145 -3.70 9.52 2.32
N ALA A 146 -4.79 9.70 3.06
CA ALA A 146 -4.70 9.99 4.49
C ALA A 146 -4.36 8.69 5.24
N GLN A 147 -3.25 8.67 5.97
CA GLN A 147 -2.77 7.50 6.69
C GLN A 147 -2.33 7.87 8.11
N PRO A 148 -2.46 6.95 9.08
CA PRO A 148 -1.88 7.16 10.40
C PRO A 148 -0.36 7.10 10.32
N ILE A 149 0.29 8.20 10.71
CA ILE A 149 1.75 8.30 10.77
C ILE A 149 2.19 8.25 12.22
N ARG A 150 3.29 7.52 12.48
CA ARG A 150 3.83 7.36 13.81
C ARG A 150 4.45 8.67 14.31
N ASP A 151 3.99 9.14 15.45
CA ASP A 151 4.46 10.36 16.10
C ASP A 151 5.13 10.04 17.43
N TYR A 152 6.38 10.46 17.57
CA TYR A 152 7.19 10.35 18.79
C TYR A 152 7.17 11.70 19.48
N ILE A 153 6.26 11.86 20.45
CA ILE A 153 5.96 13.14 21.10
C ILE A 153 7.22 13.83 21.64
N TYR A 154 8.11 13.07 22.20
CA TYR A 154 9.36 13.56 22.79
C TYR A 154 10.56 13.46 21.85
N LYS A 155 10.32 13.20 20.56
CA LYS A 155 11.32 13.14 19.48
C LYS A 155 12.47 12.19 19.80
N THR A 156 13.63 12.73 20.19
CA THR A 156 14.85 11.97 20.44
C THR A 156 14.93 11.35 21.83
N ILE A 157 14.11 11.83 22.77
CA ILE A 157 14.12 11.36 24.17
C ILE A 157 13.62 9.91 24.23
N GLY A 158 14.39 9.03 24.86
CA GLY A 158 14.06 7.61 24.95
C GLY A 158 14.13 6.85 23.62
N ALA A 159 14.72 7.42 22.57
CA ALA A 159 14.72 6.85 21.22
C ALA A 159 15.30 5.42 21.17
N HIS A 160 16.32 5.11 21.98
CA HIS A 160 16.90 3.77 22.06
C HIS A 160 15.94 2.74 22.67
N THR A 161 15.04 3.18 23.55
CA THR A 161 14.04 2.31 24.17
C THR A 161 12.82 2.16 23.27
N PHE A 162 12.23 3.27 22.82
CA PHE A 162 11.04 3.22 21.99
C PHE A 162 11.34 2.62 20.62
N GLY A 163 12.49 2.96 20.04
CA GLY A 163 12.84 2.57 18.69
C GLY A 163 12.15 3.42 17.64
N TYR A 164 11.98 2.86 16.46
CA TYR A 164 11.31 3.53 15.32
C TYR A 164 10.69 2.51 14.38
N VAL A 165 9.79 2.99 13.54
CA VAL A 165 9.16 2.23 12.45
C VAL A 165 9.78 2.63 11.11
N GLY A 166 9.74 1.72 10.15
CA GLY A 166 10.20 1.96 8.79
C GLY A 166 9.61 0.95 7.82
N GLU A 167 9.75 1.18 6.53
CA GLU A 167 9.27 0.26 5.51
C GLU A 167 10.03 -1.07 5.58
N ILE A 168 9.30 -2.20 5.48
CA ILE A 168 9.87 -3.54 5.41
C ILE A 168 10.60 -3.71 4.07
N ASN A 169 11.83 -4.20 4.12
CA ASN A 169 12.60 -4.53 2.93
C ASN A 169 12.46 -6.02 2.55
N GLU A 170 12.98 -6.40 1.37
CA GLU A 170 12.87 -7.77 0.86
C GLU A 170 13.53 -8.82 1.78
N ASP A 171 14.64 -8.48 2.44
CA ASP A 171 15.35 -9.42 3.32
C ASP A 171 14.66 -9.59 4.67
N GLU A 172 14.00 -8.55 5.13
CA GLU A 172 13.13 -8.61 6.32
C GLU A 172 11.86 -9.39 6.00
N LEU A 173 11.24 -9.14 4.84
CA LEU A 173 10.02 -9.83 4.42
C LEU A 173 10.23 -11.35 4.31
N LYS A 174 11.40 -11.81 3.85
CA LYS A 174 11.75 -13.25 3.79
C LYS A 174 11.81 -13.94 5.17
N LYS A 175 11.97 -13.15 6.24
CA LYS A 175 12.02 -13.68 7.62
C LYS A 175 10.63 -13.85 8.24
N HIS A 176 9.63 -13.27 7.62
CA HIS A 176 8.25 -13.36 8.05
C HIS A 176 7.52 -14.47 7.28
N THR A 177 6.56 -15.10 7.93
CA THR A 177 5.72 -16.15 7.33
C THR A 177 4.55 -15.53 6.59
N ALA A 178 3.89 -16.31 5.73
CA ALA A 178 2.67 -15.87 5.05
C ALA A 178 1.53 -15.52 6.05
N GLU A 179 1.56 -16.11 7.25
CA GLU A 179 0.59 -15.85 8.32
C GLU A 179 0.73 -14.45 8.91
N ASP A 180 1.93 -13.88 8.87
CA ASP A 180 2.20 -12.52 9.36
C ASP A 180 1.59 -11.42 8.48
N ASN A 181 1.17 -11.77 7.24
CA ASN A 181 0.49 -10.88 6.29
C ASN A 181 1.23 -9.56 6.01
N TYR A 182 2.57 -9.58 6.02
CA TYR A 182 3.36 -8.43 5.57
C TYR A 182 3.46 -8.39 4.04
N LYS A 183 3.42 -7.18 3.52
CA LYS A 183 3.72 -6.88 2.12
C LYS A 183 4.94 -5.98 2.03
N LEU A 184 5.61 -5.99 0.89
CA LEU A 184 6.71 -5.07 0.62
C LEU A 184 6.21 -3.62 0.74
N GLY A 185 6.96 -2.79 1.50
CA GLY A 185 6.57 -1.40 1.76
C GLY A 185 5.63 -1.19 2.95
N ASP A 186 5.20 -2.26 3.64
CA ASP A 186 4.47 -2.10 4.90
C ASP A 186 5.38 -1.54 5.99
N SER A 187 4.78 -0.85 6.95
CA SER A 187 5.50 -0.32 8.11
C SER A 187 5.73 -1.41 9.17
N ILE A 188 6.98 -1.57 9.58
CA ILE A 188 7.40 -2.53 10.62
C ILE A 188 8.28 -1.84 11.66
N GLY A 189 8.24 -2.31 12.90
CA GLY A 189 9.15 -1.88 13.96
C GLY A 189 10.59 -2.31 13.66
N LYS A 190 11.51 -1.34 13.52
CA LYS A 190 12.92 -1.60 13.17
C LYS A 190 13.79 -1.82 14.39
N PHE A 191 13.49 -1.15 15.48
CA PHE A 191 14.30 -1.15 16.69
C PHE A 191 13.45 -0.98 17.95
N GLY A 192 14.03 -1.26 19.14
CA GLY A 192 13.45 -1.02 20.46
C GLY A 192 12.10 -1.72 20.68
N LEU A 193 11.24 -1.07 21.44
CA LEU A 193 9.90 -1.56 21.75
C LEU A 193 9.02 -1.69 20.50
N GLU A 194 9.16 -0.80 19.53
CA GLU A 194 8.47 -0.91 18.25
C GLU A 194 8.73 -2.24 17.57
N LYS A 195 9.97 -2.75 17.63
CA LYS A 195 10.34 -4.04 17.04
C LYS A 195 9.88 -5.23 17.87
N VAL A 196 10.12 -5.16 19.19
CA VAL A 196 9.83 -6.29 20.09
C VAL A 196 8.34 -6.56 20.20
N TYR A 197 7.53 -5.50 20.17
CA TYR A 197 6.07 -5.57 20.29
C TYR A 197 5.35 -5.26 18.97
N ASP A 198 6.02 -5.42 17.83
CA ASP A 198 5.43 -5.08 16.52
C ASP A 198 4.11 -5.78 16.26
N GLU A 199 4.03 -7.09 16.57
CA GLU A 199 2.82 -7.90 16.41
C GLU A 199 1.62 -7.34 17.20
N TYR A 200 1.85 -6.82 18.40
CA TYR A 200 0.81 -6.24 19.25
C TYR A 200 0.43 -4.83 18.81
N LEU A 201 1.44 -4.05 18.42
CA LEU A 201 1.27 -2.64 18.06
C LEU A 201 0.68 -2.43 16.68
N ARG A 202 0.97 -3.31 15.71
CA ARG A 202 0.64 -3.11 14.29
C ARG A 202 -0.85 -3.05 13.99
N GLY A 203 -1.68 -3.79 14.72
CA GLY A 203 -3.10 -3.97 14.39
C GLY A 203 -3.33 -4.83 13.15
N THR A 204 -4.55 -4.81 12.66
CA THR A 204 -4.95 -5.58 11.48
C THR A 204 -5.53 -4.65 10.42
N ALA A 205 -4.93 -4.62 9.25
CA ALA A 205 -5.39 -3.80 8.14
C ALA A 205 -6.84 -4.14 7.75
N GLY A 206 -7.59 -3.11 7.43
CA GLY A 206 -8.88 -3.21 6.79
C GLY A 206 -8.75 -3.27 5.27
N GLY A 207 -9.84 -2.98 4.58
CA GLY A 207 -9.82 -2.87 3.13
C GLY A 207 -11.16 -2.47 2.56
N GLU A 208 -11.12 -1.77 1.45
CA GLU A 208 -12.30 -1.40 0.69
C GLU A 208 -12.36 -2.27 -0.57
N GLN A 209 -13.46 -3.00 -0.76
CA GLN A 209 -13.75 -3.67 -2.01
C GLN A 209 -14.31 -2.65 -2.98
N VAL A 210 -13.55 -2.36 -4.02
CA VAL A 210 -13.94 -1.40 -5.05
C VAL A 210 -14.13 -2.11 -6.37
N GLU A 211 -15.16 -1.70 -7.09
CA GLU A 211 -15.30 -2.03 -8.50
C GLU A 211 -14.45 -1.07 -9.31
N VAL A 212 -13.65 -1.60 -10.21
CA VAL A 212 -12.78 -0.80 -11.08
C VAL A 212 -13.24 -0.91 -12.54
N ASP A 213 -13.03 0.15 -13.31
CA ASP A 213 -13.21 0.14 -14.75
C ASP A 213 -12.06 -0.57 -15.47
N VAL A 214 -12.12 -0.59 -16.82
CA VAL A 214 -11.07 -1.20 -17.66
C VAL A 214 -9.71 -0.52 -17.54
N THR A 215 -9.65 0.69 -16.99
CA THR A 215 -8.41 1.44 -16.74
C THR A 215 -7.90 1.28 -15.30
N GLY A 216 -8.62 0.51 -14.47
CA GLY A 216 -8.27 0.30 -13.07
C GLY A 216 -8.72 1.41 -12.13
N LYS A 217 -9.51 2.38 -12.59
CA LYS A 217 -10.06 3.45 -11.73
C LYS A 217 -11.24 2.94 -10.92
N PRO A 218 -11.30 3.24 -9.61
CA PRO A 218 -12.46 2.93 -8.79
C PRO A 218 -13.73 3.61 -9.31
N VAL A 219 -14.78 2.80 -9.53
CA VAL A 219 -16.11 3.26 -9.98
C VAL A 219 -17.09 3.25 -8.83
N GLN A 220 -17.06 2.20 -8.01
CA GLN A 220 -18.01 2.02 -6.91
C GLN A 220 -17.38 1.23 -5.78
N ILE A 221 -17.71 1.62 -4.54
CA ILE A 221 -17.36 0.85 -3.33
C ILE A 221 -18.43 -0.20 -3.11
N LEU A 222 -18.04 -1.48 -3.12
CA LEU A 222 -18.93 -2.64 -2.94
C LEU A 222 -19.01 -3.07 -1.49
N GLY A 223 -17.95 -2.86 -0.73
CA GLY A 223 -17.88 -3.23 0.69
C GLY A 223 -16.67 -2.61 1.37
N LYS A 224 -16.76 -2.46 2.68
CA LYS A 224 -15.68 -1.94 3.52
C LYS A 224 -15.50 -2.83 4.74
N LYS A 225 -14.24 -3.20 5.00
CA LYS A 225 -13.82 -3.83 6.23
C LYS A 225 -12.98 -2.82 7.00
N GLU A 226 -13.48 -2.37 8.14
CA GLU A 226 -12.75 -1.42 8.98
C GLU A 226 -11.45 -2.05 9.52
N PRO A 227 -10.35 -1.28 9.58
CA PRO A 227 -9.12 -1.73 10.20
C PRO A 227 -9.30 -1.87 11.71
N ILE A 228 -8.62 -2.85 12.30
CA ILE A 228 -8.60 -3.06 13.74
C ILE A 228 -7.31 -2.43 14.29
N PRO A 229 -7.40 -1.39 15.14
CA PRO A 229 -6.23 -0.76 15.74
C PRO A 229 -5.34 -1.75 16.48
N GLY A 230 -4.04 -1.45 16.55
CA GLY A 230 -3.11 -2.19 17.39
C GLY A 230 -3.41 -2.01 18.87
N LYS A 231 -2.84 -2.89 19.71
CA LYS A 231 -3.01 -2.83 21.15
C LYS A 231 -2.06 -1.80 21.75
N ASP A 232 -2.53 -1.08 22.74
CA ASP A 232 -1.73 -0.10 23.46
C ASP A 232 -0.74 -0.77 24.41
N LEU A 233 0.41 -0.12 24.63
CA LEU A 233 1.42 -0.53 25.60
C LEU A 233 1.50 0.47 26.75
N HIS A 234 1.34 -0.02 27.97
CA HIS A 234 1.59 0.76 29.18
C HIS A 234 2.97 0.39 29.75
N LEU A 235 3.87 1.35 29.71
CA LEU A 235 5.26 1.16 30.13
C LEU A 235 5.43 1.53 31.60
N THR A 236 6.47 0.99 32.21
CA THR A 236 6.88 1.35 33.58
C THR A 236 7.75 2.61 33.61
N ILE A 237 8.06 3.19 32.46
CA ILE A 237 8.87 4.41 32.32
C ILE A 237 8.12 5.60 32.92
N ASP A 238 8.85 6.39 33.72
CA ASP A 238 8.43 7.72 34.12
C ASP A 238 9.07 8.74 33.20
N MET A 239 8.27 9.39 32.35
CA MET A 239 8.81 10.32 31.38
C MET A 239 9.45 11.56 32.01
N GLY A 240 8.93 12.00 33.15
CA GLY A 240 9.56 13.09 33.91
C GLY A 240 10.97 12.74 34.38
N LEU A 241 11.14 11.53 34.93
CA LEU A 241 12.45 11.02 35.33
C LEU A 241 13.37 10.83 34.10
N GLN A 242 12.87 10.26 33.00
CA GLN A 242 13.63 10.08 31.77
C GLN A 242 14.21 11.41 31.27
N LEU A 243 13.39 12.44 31.19
CA LEU A 243 13.79 13.79 30.77
C LEU A 243 14.87 14.37 31.71
N ALA A 244 14.73 14.21 33.02
CA ALA A 244 15.71 14.70 34.00
C ALA A 244 17.05 13.99 33.85
N VAL A 245 17.03 12.67 33.66
CA VAL A 245 18.25 11.86 33.49
C VAL A 245 18.96 12.21 32.17
N GLU A 246 18.26 12.26 31.05
CA GLU A 246 18.87 12.62 29.76
C GLU A 246 19.49 14.01 29.81
N LYS A 247 18.76 14.99 30.38
CA LYS A 247 19.32 16.33 30.57
C LYS A 247 20.58 16.34 31.42
N ALA A 248 20.59 15.61 32.54
CA ALA A 248 21.78 15.51 33.40
C ALA A 248 22.98 14.87 32.68
N ILE A 249 22.70 13.88 31.80
CA ILE A 249 23.72 13.25 30.96
C ILE A 249 24.26 14.26 29.94
N ASP A 250 23.41 14.97 29.25
CA ASP A 250 23.81 15.98 28.23
C ASP A 250 24.62 17.11 28.86
N ASP A 251 24.19 17.64 30.03
CA ASP A 251 24.91 18.67 30.76
C ASP A 251 26.31 18.19 31.14
N ARG A 252 26.42 16.93 31.61
CA ARG A 252 27.72 16.36 31.99
C ARG A 252 28.62 16.05 30.82
N LEU A 253 28.07 15.53 29.70
CA LEU A 253 28.85 15.28 28.47
C LEU A 253 29.45 16.56 27.92
N ASN A 254 28.70 17.67 27.92
CA ASN A 254 29.17 18.97 27.48
C ASN A 254 30.32 19.50 28.41
N GLU A 255 30.19 19.32 29.75
CA GLU A 255 31.17 19.76 30.70
C GLU A 255 32.52 19.02 30.54
N ILE A 256 32.48 17.71 30.33
CA ILE A 256 33.71 16.87 30.26
C ILE A 256 34.16 16.62 28.81
N HIS A 257 33.46 17.20 27.81
CA HIS A 257 33.72 17.00 26.38
C HIS A 257 33.77 15.51 25.97
N ALA A 258 32.91 14.69 26.56
CA ALA A 258 32.78 13.28 26.21
C ALA A 258 31.68 13.09 25.14
N ASN A 259 31.79 12.01 24.35
CA ASN A 259 30.90 11.75 23.22
C ASN A 259 29.79 10.73 23.54
N ALA A 260 29.84 10.05 24.70
CA ALA A 260 28.84 9.07 25.07
C ALA A 260 28.78 8.91 26.59
N ALA A 261 27.59 8.65 27.10
CA ALA A 261 27.34 8.25 28.49
C ALA A 261 26.11 7.33 28.54
N ALA A 262 25.97 6.61 29.64
CA ALA A 262 24.80 5.81 29.98
C ALA A 262 24.50 5.96 31.46
N ALA A 263 23.24 5.86 31.82
CA ALA A 263 22.74 5.79 33.17
C ALA A 263 21.86 4.55 33.35
N VAL A 264 21.96 3.89 34.51
CA VAL A 264 21.15 2.73 34.88
C VAL A 264 20.49 2.99 36.22
#